data_f66bbb207c8643b4b1c8d4f0e01221b8
#
_entry.id   f66bbb207c8643b4b1c8d4f0e01221b8
#
_cell.length_a   1.000
_cell.length_b   1.000
_cell.length_c   1.000
_cell.angle_alpha   90.00
_cell.angle_beta   90.00
_cell.angle_gamma   90.00
#
_symmetry.space_group_name_H-M   'P 1'
#
loop_
_entity.id
_entity.type
_entity.pdbx_description
1 polymer ?
#
loop_
_entity_poly.entity_id
_entity_poly.type
_entity_poly.pdbx_seq_one_letter_code
_entity_poly.pdbx_strand_id
1 'polypeptide(L)'
;MSYPVEQNEKFAAYAHPERLVSTEWLAAALEGGALGDGKLVVVESDEDVLLYETGHIPGAVKIDWHTDLNDEVTRDYVDGEAFAALAAAKGISRDTTVVIYGDKSNWWAAYALWVFTLFGHEDVRLLDGGRDKWIAEGRDLTTDVPQPAPGEYPVVERNDAPIRAFKDDVLAHLGKPLIDVRSPEEYTGQRTHMPAYPEEGALRGGHIPTAASIPWARAAAADGTYRDRTELEGLYLGEAGLTEGDDVIAYCRIGERSSHTWFALKYLLGFDNVRNYDGSWTEWGNAVRVPIAKGAERGSVPALAGK
;
A
#
# COMPACT_ATOMS: atom_id res chain seq x y z
N MET A 1 6.30 23.41 8.12
CA MET A 1 6.61 23.46 6.66
C MET A 1 7.12 22.08 6.28
N SER A 2 6.48 21.45 5.32
CA SER A 2 6.90 20.15 4.79
C SER A 2 8.30 20.20 4.18
N TYR A 3 8.97 19.06 4.16
CA TYR A 3 10.30 18.93 3.56
C TYR A 3 10.22 19.09 2.03
N PRO A 4 11.24 19.65 1.34
CA PRO A 4 11.16 19.95 -0.09
C PRO A 4 10.75 18.73 -0.94
N VAL A 5 9.95 18.97 -1.97
CA VAL A 5 9.60 17.96 -2.97
C VAL A 5 10.79 17.75 -3.90
N GLU A 6 11.11 16.50 -4.18
CA GLU A 6 12.19 16.14 -5.09
C GLU A 6 11.88 16.60 -6.53
N GLN A 7 12.89 17.17 -7.19
CA GLN A 7 12.83 17.46 -8.62
C GLN A 7 13.45 16.29 -9.39
N ASN A 8 12.61 15.37 -9.86
CA ASN A 8 13.01 14.13 -10.53
C ASN A 8 12.23 13.99 -11.84
N GLU A 9 12.93 13.76 -12.96
CA GLU A 9 12.31 13.69 -14.28
C GLU A 9 11.30 12.54 -14.40
N LYS A 10 11.61 11.37 -13.81
CA LYS A 10 10.68 10.24 -13.78
C LYS A 10 9.41 10.60 -12.99
N PHE A 11 9.58 11.20 -11.82
CA PHE A 11 8.46 11.54 -10.95
C PHE A 11 7.59 12.66 -11.53
N ALA A 12 8.19 13.61 -12.25
CA ALA A 12 7.47 14.69 -12.92
C ALA A 12 6.44 14.20 -13.95
N ALA A 13 6.61 12.97 -14.46
CA ALA A 13 5.64 12.35 -15.35
C ALA A 13 4.39 11.82 -14.64
N TYR A 14 4.46 11.54 -13.33
CA TYR A 14 3.33 11.06 -12.54
C TYR A 14 2.36 12.19 -12.16
N ALA A 15 1.14 11.83 -11.81
CA ALA A 15 0.12 12.81 -11.43
C ALA A 15 0.44 13.53 -10.10
N HIS A 16 1.08 12.82 -9.16
CA HIS A 16 1.46 13.31 -7.83
C HIS A 16 2.94 13.02 -7.54
N PRO A 17 3.88 13.76 -8.19
CA PRO A 17 5.31 13.55 -8.03
C PRO A 17 5.79 13.72 -6.59
N GLU A 18 5.08 14.50 -5.78
CA GLU A 18 5.38 14.74 -4.37
C GLU A 18 5.20 13.51 -3.46
N ARG A 19 4.60 12.44 -3.98
CA ARG A 19 4.35 11.21 -3.19
C ARG A 19 5.50 10.20 -3.24
N LEU A 20 6.52 10.45 -4.04
CA LEU A 20 7.72 9.62 -4.13
C LEU A 20 8.97 10.41 -3.80
N VAL A 21 9.96 9.70 -3.28
CA VAL A 21 11.35 10.19 -3.17
C VAL A 21 12.31 9.09 -3.61
N SER A 22 13.43 9.48 -4.23
CA SER A 22 14.49 8.54 -4.60
C SER A 22 15.40 8.23 -3.42
N THR A 23 16.15 7.14 -3.53
CA THR A 23 17.21 6.80 -2.57
C THR A 23 18.30 7.86 -2.50
N GLU A 24 18.61 8.52 -3.63
CA GLU A 24 19.56 9.62 -3.71
C GLU A 24 19.07 10.85 -2.94
N TRP A 25 17.82 11.24 -3.13
CA TRP A 25 17.21 12.35 -2.39
C TRP A 25 17.23 12.11 -0.89
N LEU A 26 16.82 10.90 -0.46
CA LEU A 26 16.81 10.56 0.96
C LEU A 26 18.22 10.57 1.55
N ALA A 27 19.21 10.00 0.86
CA ALA A 27 20.60 10.01 1.31
C ALA A 27 21.12 11.44 1.50
N ALA A 28 20.89 12.32 0.52
CA ALA A 28 21.27 13.73 0.61
C ALA A 28 20.57 14.46 1.76
N ALA A 29 19.29 14.15 2.01
CA ALA A 29 18.54 14.71 3.13
C ALA A 29 19.13 14.27 4.48
N LEU A 30 19.49 13.00 4.63
CA LEU A 30 20.12 12.46 5.84
C LEU A 30 21.49 13.07 6.08
N GLU A 31 22.35 13.19 5.05
CA GLU A 31 23.65 13.85 5.12
C GLU A 31 23.50 15.33 5.49
N GLY A 32 22.45 15.98 5.03
CA GLY A 32 22.09 17.36 5.37
C GLY A 32 21.53 17.55 6.78
N GLY A 33 21.36 16.48 7.57
CA GLY A 33 20.87 16.55 8.94
C GLY A 33 19.34 16.68 9.06
N ALA A 34 18.58 16.25 8.06
CA ALA A 34 17.12 16.39 7.99
C ALA A 34 16.34 15.81 9.16
N LEU A 35 16.89 14.81 9.84
CA LEU A 35 16.25 14.18 11.01
C LEU A 35 16.33 15.06 12.27
N GLY A 36 17.24 16.03 12.31
CA GLY A 36 17.53 16.81 13.50
C GLY A 36 16.50 17.87 13.84
N ASP A 37 15.66 18.30 12.89
CA ASP A 37 14.67 19.38 13.07
C ASP A 37 13.24 18.87 13.22
N GLY A 38 13.02 17.54 13.25
CA GLY A 38 11.70 16.92 13.40
C GLY A 38 10.76 17.10 12.20
N LYS A 39 11.25 17.64 11.08
CA LYS A 39 10.42 17.87 9.88
C LYS A 39 10.36 16.68 8.95
N LEU A 40 11.34 15.79 9.06
CA LEU A 40 11.40 14.53 8.30
C LEU A 40 11.53 13.36 9.27
N VAL A 41 10.68 12.36 9.10
CA VAL A 41 10.79 11.06 9.77
C VAL A 41 10.80 9.97 8.71
N VAL A 42 11.78 9.08 8.82
CA VAL A 42 11.87 7.88 7.97
C VAL A 42 11.29 6.71 8.73
N VAL A 43 10.41 5.96 8.08
CA VAL A 43 9.70 4.81 8.66
C VAL A 43 10.01 3.56 7.86
N GLU A 44 10.45 2.50 8.53
CA GLU A 44 10.54 1.15 7.94
C GLU A 44 9.30 0.34 8.30
N SER A 45 8.63 -0.22 7.28
CA SER A 45 7.49 -1.13 7.45
C SER A 45 7.61 -2.27 6.44
N ASP A 46 8.08 -3.41 6.92
CA ASP A 46 8.42 -4.60 6.15
C ASP A 46 7.38 -5.70 6.27
N GLU A 47 7.39 -6.64 5.32
CA GLU A 47 6.73 -7.92 5.49
C GLU A 47 7.38 -8.72 6.62
N ASP A 48 8.70 -8.91 6.52
CA ASP A 48 9.48 -9.51 7.59
C ASP A 48 9.89 -8.44 8.60
N VAL A 49 9.08 -8.28 9.64
CA VAL A 49 9.31 -7.28 10.69
C VAL A 49 10.63 -7.44 11.45
N LEU A 50 11.35 -8.56 11.26
CA LEU A 50 12.68 -8.77 11.86
C LEU A 50 13.81 -8.14 11.04
N LEU A 51 13.56 -7.73 9.80
CA LEU A 51 14.59 -7.10 8.95
C LEU A 51 15.14 -5.83 9.57
N TYR A 52 14.30 -5.04 10.22
CA TYR A 52 14.72 -3.80 10.89
C TYR A 52 15.88 -4.02 11.86
N GLU A 53 15.82 -5.07 12.68
CA GLU A 53 16.88 -5.40 13.65
C GLU A 53 18.18 -5.91 12.99
N THR A 54 18.10 -6.40 11.76
CA THR A 54 19.30 -6.83 11.02
C THR A 54 20.06 -5.67 10.38
N GLY A 55 19.41 -4.51 10.30
CA GLY A 55 19.96 -3.25 9.77
C GLY A 55 18.88 -2.48 9.01
N HIS A 56 18.76 -1.19 9.32
CA HIS A 56 17.79 -0.26 8.73
C HIS A 56 18.50 1.02 8.27
N ILE A 57 17.82 1.86 7.50
CA ILE A 57 18.32 3.18 7.09
C ILE A 57 18.61 4.01 8.34
N PRO A 58 19.78 4.67 8.45
CA PRO A 58 20.13 5.43 9.64
C PRO A 58 19.06 6.43 10.05
N GLY A 59 18.61 6.33 11.30
CA GLY A 59 17.56 7.19 11.88
C GLY A 59 16.12 6.79 11.54
N ALA A 60 15.90 5.73 10.78
CA ALA A 60 14.56 5.21 10.52
C ALA A 60 13.95 4.60 11.79
N VAL A 61 12.66 4.88 12.02
CA VAL A 61 11.85 4.23 13.06
C VAL A 61 11.05 3.08 12.46
N LYS A 62 10.81 2.04 13.24
CA LYS A 62 10.02 0.88 12.82
C LYS A 62 8.53 1.14 13.06
N ILE A 63 7.70 0.74 12.09
CA ILE A 63 6.27 0.50 12.27
C ILE A 63 5.98 -0.95 11.86
N ASP A 64 5.60 -1.76 12.85
CA ASP A 64 5.12 -3.12 12.63
C ASP A 64 3.65 -3.06 12.22
N TRP A 65 3.38 -3.43 10.96
CA TRP A 65 2.03 -3.35 10.40
C TRP A 65 0.99 -4.16 11.19
N HIS A 66 1.42 -5.25 11.82
CA HIS A 66 0.55 -6.18 12.52
C HIS A 66 0.16 -5.67 13.91
N THR A 67 1.16 -5.23 14.69
CA THR A 67 0.95 -4.83 16.09
C THR A 67 0.71 -3.34 16.27
N ASP A 68 1.24 -2.49 15.37
CA ASP A 68 1.14 -1.04 15.49
C ASP A 68 -0.06 -0.45 14.74
N LEU A 69 -0.50 -1.08 13.63
CA LEU A 69 -1.54 -0.53 12.75
C LEU A 69 -2.90 -1.25 12.84
N ASN A 70 -2.94 -2.45 13.39
CA ASN A 70 -4.16 -3.25 13.45
C ASN A 70 -4.62 -3.46 14.89
N ASP A 71 -5.94 -3.56 15.08
CA ASP A 71 -6.57 -4.05 16.30
C ASP A 71 -6.63 -5.59 16.26
N GLU A 72 -6.02 -6.23 17.24
CA GLU A 72 -5.87 -7.70 17.28
C GLU A 72 -7.21 -8.43 17.45
N VAL A 73 -8.23 -7.77 17.98
CA VAL A 73 -9.53 -8.39 18.28
C VAL A 73 -10.48 -8.29 17.10
N THR A 74 -10.59 -7.10 16.51
CA THR A 74 -11.56 -6.83 15.44
C THR A 74 -10.99 -7.03 14.05
N ARG A 75 -9.66 -7.14 13.91
CA ARG A 75 -8.94 -7.11 12.63
C ARG A 75 -9.24 -5.84 11.83
N ASP A 76 -9.58 -4.77 12.49
CA ASP A 76 -9.66 -3.44 11.90
C ASP A 76 -8.37 -2.68 12.16
N TYR A 77 -8.24 -1.46 11.66
CA TYR A 77 -7.13 -0.58 12.02
C TYR A 77 -7.37 -0.01 13.42
N VAL A 78 -6.29 0.40 14.06
CA VAL A 78 -6.33 1.16 15.31
C VAL A 78 -7.24 2.38 15.19
N ASP A 79 -7.76 2.86 16.31
CA ASP A 79 -8.56 4.09 16.36
C ASP A 79 -7.68 5.37 16.31
N GLY A 80 -8.32 6.53 16.29
CA GLY A 80 -7.64 7.82 16.21
C GLY A 80 -6.74 8.12 17.41
N GLU A 81 -7.08 7.66 18.61
CA GLU A 81 -6.27 7.85 19.81
C GLU A 81 -5.00 7.01 19.75
N ALA A 82 -5.13 5.73 19.39
CA ALA A 82 -3.99 4.81 19.26
C ALA A 82 -3.06 5.25 18.13
N PHE A 83 -3.60 5.67 16.98
CA PHE A 83 -2.77 6.18 15.87
C PHE A 83 -2.02 7.47 16.24
N ALA A 84 -2.67 8.41 16.92
CA ALA A 84 -2.04 9.63 17.40
C ALA A 84 -0.91 9.34 18.40
N ALA A 85 -1.14 8.40 19.32
CA ALA A 85 -0.12 7.95 20.28
C ALA A 85 1.07 7.28 19.58
N LEU A 86 0.82 6.40 18.62
CA LEU A 86 1.85 5.77 17.79
C LEU A 86 2.68 6.82 17.04
N ALA A 87 2.04 7.72 16.30
CA ALA A 87 2.72 8.76 15.55
C ALA A 87 3.58 9.63 16.46
N ALA A 88 3.04 10.10 17.58
CA ALA A 88 3.79 10.88 18.57
C ALA A 88 5.00 10.12 19.11
N ALA A 89 4.86 8.84 19.47
CA ALA A 89 5.96 8.00 19.97
C ALA A 89 7.07 7.79 18.94
N LYS A 90 6.73 7.83 17.63
CA LYS A 90 7.71 7.74 16.53
C LYS A 90 8.29 9.11 16.13
N GLY A 91 8.00 10.18 16.88
CA GLY A 91 8.50 11.53 16.59
C GLY A 91 7.76 12.25 15.45
N ILE A 92 6.59 11.74 15.06
CA ILE A 92 5.79 12.29 13.96
C ILE A 92 4.81 13.30 14.51
N SER A 93 4.86 14.52 14.00
CA SER A 93 3.85 15.58 14.20
C SER A 93 2.96 15.68 12.96
N ARG A 94 1.85 16.42 13.06
CA ARG A 94 0.87 16.52 11.97
C ARG A 94 1.45 17.11 10.67
N ASP A 95 2.43 17.98 10.76
CA ASP A 95 3.12 18.64 9.65
C ASP A 95 4.48 18.01 9.28
N THR A 96 4.83 16.89 9.88
CA THR A 96 6.05 16.12 9.55
C THR A 96 5.92 15.48 8.16
N THR A 97 6.96 15.61 7.34
CA THR A 97 7.10 14.77 6.13
C THR A 97 7.50 13.36 6.58
N VAL A 98 6.69 12.37 6.25
CA VAL A 98 6.96 10.96 6.55
C VAL A 98 7.38 10.24 5.27
N VAL A 99 8.59 9.67 5.26
CA VAL A 99 9.05 8.81 4.17
C VAL A 99 9.02 7.37 4.63
N ILE A 100 8.19 6.56 3.99
CA ILE A 100 8.01 5.15 4.33
C ILE A 100 8.73 4.28 3.30
N TYR A 101 9.44 3.26 3.77
CA TYR A 101 10.05 2.24 2.93
C TYR A 101 9.90 0.86 3.56
N GLY A 102 10.12 -0.18 2.78
CA GLY A 102 10.10 -1.56 3.23
C GLY A 102 10.76 -2.50 2.23
N ASP A 103 10.64 -3.78 2.52
CA ASP A 103 11.08 -4.87 1.68
C ASP A 103 10.13 -5.13 0.48
N LYS A 104 10.49 -6.11 -0.35
CA LYS A 104 9.64 -6.63 -1.44
C LYS A 104 8.94 -5.56 -2.28
N SER A 105 9.72 -4.61 -2.80
CA SER A 105 9.22 -3.50 -3.63
C SER A 105 8.15 -2.66 -2.93
N ASN A 106 8.30 -2.43 -1.63
CA ASN A 106 7.44 -1.52 -0.84
C ASN A 106 5.96 -1.92 -0.68
N TRP A 107 5.58 -3.18 -0.87
CA TRP A 107 4.15 -3.50 -0.76
C TRP A 107 3.57 -3.24 0.63
N TRP A 108 4.31 -3.55 1.72
CA TRP A 108 3.91 -3.20 3.08
C TRP A 108 4.13 -1.73 3.42
N ALA A 109 5.15 -1.09 2.86
CA ALA A 109 5.33 0.36 2.96
C ALA A 109 4.15 1.11 2.33
N ALA A 110 3.67 0.66 1.17
CA ALA A 110 2.47 1.20 0.53
C ALA A 110 1.20 0.97 1.38
N TYR A 111 1.12 -0.16 2.09
CA TYR A 111 0.04 -0.42 3.04
C TYR A 111 0.10 0.54 4.23
N ALA A 112 1.26 0.73 4.85
CA ALA A 112 1.43 1.70 5.92
C ALA A 112 1.08 3.12 5.46
N LEU A 113 1.55 3.54 4.27
CA LEU A 113 1.19 4.84 3.68
C LEU A 113 -0.33 4.98 3.51
N TRP A 114 -1.00 3.93 3.03
CA TRP A 114 -2.45 3.93 2.88
C TRP A 114 -3.16 4.10 4.23
N VAL A 115 -2.67 3.46 5.30
CA VAL A 115 -3.19 3.65 6.67
C VAL A 115 -2.98 5.09 7.14
N PHE A 116 -1.79 5.68 6.95
CA PHE A 116 -1.56 7.11 7.25
C PHE A 116 -2.55 8.02 6.51
N THR A 117 -2.89 7.68 5.27
CA THR A 117 -3.87 8.43 4.47
C THR A 117 -5.29 8.31 5.02
N LEU A 118 -5.69 7.16 5.62
CA LEU A 118 -6.97 7.01 6.31
C LEU A 118 -7.11 8.00 7.48
N PHE A 119 -6.02 8.27 8.21
CA PHE A 119 -5.96 9.26 9.27
C PHE A 119 -5.65 10.68 8.76
N GLY A 120 -5.64 10.86 7.45
CA GLY A 120 -5.47 12.16 6.80
C GLY A 120 -4.09 12.78 6.96
N HIS A 121 -3.02 12.00 7.17
CA HIS A 121 -1.66 12.54 7.14
C HIS A 121 -1.31 12.98 5.72
N GLU A 122 -1.05 14.29 5.54
CA GLU A 122 -0.97 14.88 4.21
C GLU A 122 0.36 14.62 3.51
N ASP A 123 1.50 14.76 4.21
CA ASP A 123 2.84 14.64 3.62
C ASP A 123 3.47 13.28 3.97
N VAL A 124 2.91 12.23 3.38
CA VAL A 124 3.45 10.88 3.43
C VAL A 124 3.90 10.44 2.04
N ARG A 125 5.14 9.95 1.94
CA ARG A 125 5.83 9.61 0.70
C ARG A 125 6.40 8.20 0.76
N LEU A 126 6.55 7.52 -0.40
CA LEU A 126 7.31 6.27 -0.49
C LEU A 126 8.73 6.53 -0.98
N LEU A 127 9.69 5.80 -0.43
CA LEU A 127 11.04 5.69 -0.97
C LEU A 127 11.00 4.73 -2.17
N ASP A 128 11.08 5.27 -3.41
CA ASP A 128 10.96 4.47 -4.63
C ASP A 128 12.11 3.44 -4.74
N GLY A 129 11.76 2.16 -4.78
CA GLY A 129 12.69 1.04 -4.73
C GLY A 129 12.92 0.45 -3.33
N GLY A 130 12.54 1.16 -2.28
CA GLY A 130 12.54 0.67 -0.90
C GLY A 130 13.90 0.19 -0.39
N ARG A 131 13.84 -0.77 0.55
CA ARG A 131 15.00 -1.36 1.22
C ARG A 131 15.97 -2.02 0.24
N ASP A 132 15.46 -2.79 -0.72
CA ASP A 132 16.29 -3.57 -1.63
C ASP A 132 17.17 -2.67 -2.51
N LYS A 133 16.61 -1.58 -3.03
CA LYS A 133 17.35 -0.61 -3.84
C LYS A 133 18.39 0.14 -3.02
N TRP A 134 18.04 0.56 -1.80
CA TRP A 134 19.00 1.21 -0.89
C TRP A 134 20.25 0.35 -0.65
N ILE A 135 20.04 -0.94 -0.38
CA ILE A 135 21.11 -1.93 -0.19
C ILE A 135 21.89 -2.17 -1.48
N ALA A 136 21.20 -2.35 -2.62
CA ALA A 136 21.83 -2.61 -3.92
C ALA A 136 22.73 -1.46 -4.38
N GLU A 137 22.44 -0.22 -3.96
CA GLU A 137 23.29 0.96 -4.19
C GLU A 137 24.48 1.05 -3.23
N GLY A 138 24.65 0.10 -2.32
CA GLY A 138 25.75 0.07 -1.35
C GLY A 138 25.67 1.15 -0.28
N ARG A 139 24.47 1.65 0.01
CA ARG A 139 24.25 2.67 1.04
C ARG A 139 24.27 2.05 2.43
N ASP A 140 24.64 2.86 3.43
CA ASP A 140 24.81 2.40 4.80
C ASP A 140 23.48 1.97 5.46
N LEU A 141 23.58 0.93 6.28
CA LEU A 141 22.57 0.51 7.23
C LEU A 141 23.15 0.59 8.64
N THR A 142 22.28 0.73 9.63
CA THR A 142 22.62 0.69 11.05
C THR A 142 21.67 -0.23 11.82
N THR A 143 22.14 -0.69 12.98
CA THR A 143 21.29 -1.36 13.98
C THR A 143 20.97 -0.45 15.16
N ASP A 144 21.40 0.80 15.11
CA ASP A 144 21.16 1.79 16.17
C ASP A 144 19.70 2.26 16.12
N VAL A 145 18.91 1.83 17.09
CA VAL A 145 17.48 2.20 17.19
C VAL A 145 17.33 3.64 17.64
N PRO A 146 16.77 4.55 16.82
CA PRO A 146 16.61 5.94 17.21
C PRO A 146 15.62 6.10 18.36
N GLN A 147 15.83 7.14 19.17
CA GLN A 147 14.94 7.53 20.26
C GLN A 147 14.46 8.96 19.98
N PRO A 148 13.50 9.14 19.05
CA PRO A 148 13.04 10.47 18.71
C PRO A 148 12.34 11.12 19.90
N ALA A 149 12.44 12.45 20.01
CA ALA A 149 11.55 13.20 20.90
C ALA A 149 10.10 12.99 20.44
N PRO A 150 9.14 12.82 21.36
CA PRO A 150 7.74 12.65 20.98
C PRO A 150 7.24 13.80 20.09
N GLY A 151 6.54 13.47 19.02
CA GLY A 151 5.87 14.44 18.18
C GLY A 151 4.56 14.95 18.78
N GLU A 152 3.99 15.98 18.17
CA GLU A 152 2.65 16.49 18.48
C GLU A 152 1.66 16.06 17.38
N TYR A 153 0.93 14.98 17.63
CA TYR A 153 -0.05 14.46 16.68
C TYR A 153 -1.47 14.59 17.25
N PRO A 154 -2.39 15.30 16.57
CA PRO A 154 -3.76 15.44 17.04
C PRO A 154 -4.52 14.12 16.85
N VAL A 155 -5.45 13.84 17.72
CA VAL A 155 -6.40 12.74 17.52
C VAL A 155 -7.31 13.09 16.33
N VAL A 156 -7.30 12.25 15.32
CA VAL A 156 -8.13 12.38 14.12
C VAL A 156 -8.81 11.05 13.88
N GLU A 157 -10.13 11.08 13.75
CA GLU A 157 -10.87 9.88 13.37
C GLU A 157 -10.56 9.48 11.92
N ARG A 158 -10.47 8.19 11.70
CA ARG A 158 -10.21 7.60 10.40
C ARG A 158 -11.35 7.91 9.42
N ASN A 159 -11.00 8.28 8.20
CA ASN A 159 -11.95 8.47 7.11
C ASN A 159 -11.81 7.36 6.07
N ASP A 160 -12.57 6.30 6.21
CA ASP A 160 -12.53 5.11 5.34
C ASP A 160 -13.13 5.37 3.95
N ALA A 161 -14.23 6.10 3.88
CA ALA A 161 -15.09 6.19 2.70
C ALA A 161 -14.40 6.56 1.38
N PRO A 162 -13.41 7.47 1.32
CA PRO A 162 -12.79 7.85 0.05
C PRO A 162 -11.86 6.79 -0.55
N ILE A 163 -11.21 5.97 0.29
CA ILE A 163 -10.09 5.12 -0.15
C ILE A 163 -10.17 3.67 0.31
N ARG A 164 -11.18 3.31 1.11
CA ARG A 164 -11.42 1.94 1.60
C ARG A 164 -12.75 1.41 1.10
N ALA A 165 -12.80 0.15 0.73
CA ALA A 165 -14.03 -0.56 0.40
C ALA A 165 -14.23 -1.72 1.35
N PHE A 166 -15.48 -1.95 1.74
CA PHE A 166 -15.89 -3.12 2.51
C PHE A 166 -16.60 -4.13 1.60
N LYS A 167 -16.83 -5.33 2.09
CA LYS A 167 -17.47 -6.41 1.33
C LYS A 167 -18.79 -5.99 0.67
N ASP A 168 -19.60 -5.22 1.38
CA ASP A 168 -20.90 -4.77 0.86
C ASP A 168 -20.75 -3.72 -0.25
N ASP A 169 -19.70 -2.87 -0.18
CA ASP A 169 -19.34 -1.97 -1.28
C ASP A 169 -18.94 -2.76 -2.52
N VAL A 170 -18.13 -3.81 -2.35
CA VAL A 170 -17.71 -4.68 -3.45
C VAL A 170 -18.90 -5.42 -4.06
N LEU A 171 -19.85 -5.90 -3.24
CA LEU A 171 -21.09 -6.50 -3.74
C LEU A 171 -21.93 -5.52 -4.58
N ALA A 172 -22.02 -4.26 -4.15
CA ALA A 172 -22.70 -3.20 -4.88
C ALA A 172 -21.92 -2.73 -6.13
N HIS A 173 -20.62 -3.02 -6.19
CA HIS A 173 -19.69 -2.63 -7.26
C HIS A 173 -19.54 -3.69 -8.37
N LEU A 174 -20.14 -4.87 -8.22
CA LEU A 174 -20.04 -5.93 -9.21
C LEU A 174 -20.46 -5.43 -10.62
N GLY A 175 -19.62 -5.72 -11.61
CA GLY A 175 -19.81 -5.24 -12.99
C GLY A 175 -19.19 -3.88 -13.29
N LYS A 176 -18.63 -3.20 -12.29
CA LYS A 176 -17.80 -2.00 -12.42
C LYS A 176 -16.30 -2.38 -12.33
N PRO A 177 -15.37 -1.43 -12.55
CA PRO A 177 -13.92 -1.71 -12.50
C PRO A 177 -13.45 -2.32 -11.19
N LEU A 178 -12.98 -3.57 -11.26
CA LEU A 178 -12.37 -4.34 -10.18
C LEU A 178 -11.01 -4.85 -10.63
N ILE A 179 -9.99 -4.73 -9.79
CA ILE A 179 -8.64 -5.23 -10.05
C ILE A 179 -8.26 -6.27 -8.99
N ASP A 180 -8.06 -7.50 -9.42
CA ASP A 180 -7.42 -8.55 -8.63
C ASP A 180 -5.91 -8.50 -8.85
N VAL A 181 -5.16 -8.19 -7.80
CA VAL A 181 -3.71 -7.99 -7.91
C VAL A 181 -2.92 -9.21 -7.44
N ARG A 182 -3.60 -10.33 -7.17
CA ARG A 182 -2.98 -11.59 -6.77
C ARG A 182 -2.28 -12.28 -7.95
N SER A 183 -1.61 -13.40 -7.67
CA SER A 183 -1.01 -14.21 -8.72
C SER A 183 -2.08 -14.82 -9.66
N PRO A 184 -1.70 -15.16 -10.90
CA PRO A 184 -2.62 -15.84 -11.82
C PRO A 184 -3.20 -17.16 -11.27
N GLU A 185 -2.43 -17.89 -10.45
CA GLU A 185 -2.88 -19.14 -9.85
C GLU A 185 -3.92 -18.89 -8.74
N GLU A 186 -3.77 -17.80 -7.97
CA GLU A 186 -4.78 -17.37 -7.00
C GLU A 186 -6.05 -16.91 -7.72
N TYR A 187 -5.91 -16.13 -8.78
CA TYR A 187 -7.03 -15.62 -9.59
C TYR A 187 -7.84 -16.76 -10.23
N THR A 188 -7.18 -17.70 -10.87
CA THR A 188 -7.85 -18.83 -11.54
C THR A 188 -8.46 -19.84 -10.56
N GLY A 189 -8.08 -19.77 -9.29
CA GLY A 189 -8.53 -20.69 -8.25
C GLY A 189 -7.73 -22.01 -8.18
N GLN A 190 -6.55 -22.05 -8.82
CA GLN A 190 -5.60 -23.16 -8.68
C GLN A 190 -4.95 -23.15 -7.30
N ARG A 191 -4.88 -21.97 -6.66
CA ARG A 191 -4.40 -21.79 -5.29
C ARG A 191 -5.42 -21.00 -4.47
N THR A 192 -5.49 -21.30 -3.19
CA THR A 192 -6.35 -20.61 -2.23
C THR A 192 -5.58 -19.72 -1.26
N HIS A 193 -4.24 -19.74 -1.33
CA HIS A 193 -3.32 -19.00 -0.47
C HIS A 193 -2.02 -18.68 -1.20
N MET A 194 -1.23 -17.77 -0.68
CA MET A 194 0.15 -17.57 -1.10
C MET A 194 1.02 -18.73 -0.57
N PRO A 195 2.02 -19.20 -1.35
CA PRO A 195 2.89 -20.30 -0.91
C PRO A 195 3.60 -20.04 0.44
N ALA A 196 3.94 -18.78 0.71
CA ALA A 196 4.60 -18.37 1.95
C ALA A 196 3.65 -18.24 3.15
N TYR A 197 2.32 -18.23 2.93
CA TYR A 197 1.31 -17.99 3.98
C TYR A 197 0.14 -18.98 3.87
N PRO A 198 0.39 -20.29 4.09
CA PRO A 198 -0.65 -21.31 3.93
C PRO A 198 -1.79 -21.18 4.94
N GLU A 199 -1.53 -20.62 6.12
CA GLU A 199 -2.52 -20.40 7.18
C GLU A 199 -3.54 -19.31 6.84
N GLU A 200 -3.20 -18.41 5.93
CA GLU A 200 -4.04 -17.28 5.51
C GLU A 200 -4.85 -17.61 4.25
N GLY A 201 -5.20 -18.86 4.08
CA GLY A 201 -5.96 -19.34 2.94
C GLY A 201 -7.46 -19.09 3.04
N ALA A 202 -8.12 -19.19 1.89
CA ALA A 202 -9.57 -19.20 1.78
C ALA A 202 -10.08 -20.59 1.46
N LEU A 203 -11.32 -20.88 1.91
CA LEU A 203 -11.98 -22.16 1.60
C LEU A 203 -12.29 -22.34 0.11
N ARG A 204 -12.44 -21.22 -0.64
CA ARG A 204 -12.77 -21.25 -2.04
C ARG A 204 -11.71 -20.54 -2.86
N GLY A 205 -11.26 -21.16 -3.95
CA GLY A 205 -10.40 -20.55 -4.95
C GLY A 205 -11.19 -19.85 -6.05
N GLY A 206 -10.56 -18.88 -6.73
CA GLY A 206 -11.12 -18.09 -7.81
C GLY A 206 -10.96 -16.60 -7.58
N HIS A 207 -11.82 -15.80 -8.20
CA HIS A 207 -11.80 -14.34 -8.14
C HIS A 207 -13.21 -13.74 -8.04
N ILE A 208 -13.30 -12.47 -7.70
CA ILE A 208 -14.55 -11.72 -7.74
C ILE A 208 -14.98 -11.57 -9.20
N PRO A 209 -16.22 -11.96 -9.58
CA PRO A 209 -16.67 -11.87 -10.96
C PRO A 209 -16.47 -10.48 -11.56
N THR A 210 -16.03 -10.42 -12.80
CA THR A 210 -15.67 -9.24 -13.60
C THR A 210 -14.33 -8.57 -13.29
N ALA A 211 -13.63 -8.96 -12.22
CA ALA A 211 -12.33 -8.41 -11.90
C ALA A 211 -11.29 -8.68 -13.01
N ALA A 212 -10.47 -7.68 -13.32
CA ALA A 212 -9.29 -7.86 -14.16
C ALA A 212 -8.13 -8.42 -13.33
N SER A 213 -7.39 -9.37 -13.89
CA SER A 213 -6.18 -9.93 -13.25
C SER A 213 -4.96 -9.11 -13.63
N ILE A 214 -4.51 -8.24 -12.73
CA ILE A 214 -3.28 -7.46 -12.90
C ILE A 214 -2.40 -7.67 -11.66
N PRO A 215 -1.53 -8.68 -11.67
CA PRO A 215 -0.63 -8.95 -10.54
C PRO A 215 0.17 -7.70 -10.15
N TRP A 216 0.16 -7.36 -8.85
CA TRP A 216 0.76 -6.14 -8.32
C TRP A 216 2.23 -5.94 -8.72
N ALA A 217 3.01 -7.03 -8.72
CA ALA A 217 4.43 -7.01 -9.06
C ALA A 217 4.72 -6.51 -10.48
N ARG A 218 3.74 -6.51 -11.36
CA ARG A 218 3.88 -5.96 -12.72
C ARG A 218 4.00 -4.44 -12.73
N ALA A 219 3.58 -3.76 -11.67
CA ALA A 219 3.76 -2.32 -11.51
C ALA A 219 5.15 -1.96 -10.97
N ALA A 220 5.92 -2.93 -10.48
CA ALA A 220 7.30 -2.74 -10.04
C ALA A 220 8.30 -3.08 -11.16
N ALA A 221 9.38 -2.31 -11.22
CA ALA A 221 10.56 -2.59 -12.05
C ALA A 221 11.48 -3.59 -11.34
N ALA A 222 12.52 -4.04 -12.03
CA ALA A 222 13.43 -5.06 -11.51
C ALA A 222 14.25 -4.60 -10.29
N ASP A 223 14.43 -3.29 -10.11
CA ASP A 223 15.11 -2.67 -8.97
C ASP A 223 14.16 -2.30 -7.82
N GLY A 224 12.90 -2.72 -7.88
CA GLY A 224 11.88 -2.46 -6.88
C GLY A 224 11.19 -1.10 -7.00
N THR A 225 11.63 -0.22 -7.91
CA THR A 225 10.94 1.06 -8.16
C THR A 225 9.62 0.85 -8.89
N TYR A 226 8.70 1.79 -8.81
CA TYR A 226 7.54 1.78 -9.70
C TYR A 226 7.99 1.92 -11.16
N ARG A 227 7.27 1.25 -12.07
CA ARG A 227 7.45 1.44 -13.50
C ARG A 227 7.08 2.88 -13.89
N ASP A 228 7.64 3.35 -15.02
CA ASP A 228 7.29 4.67 -15.52
C ASP A 228 5.79 4.78 -15.87
N ARG A 229 5.32 6.03 -16.02
CA ARG A 229 3.90 6.32 -16.27
C ARG A 229 3.37 5.59 -17.49
N THR A 230 4.12 5.55 -18.58
CA THR A 230 3.70 4.93 -19.85
C THR A 230 3.51 3.42 -19.68
N GLU A 231 4.41 2.75 -18.97
CA GLU A 231 4.28 1.32 -18.67
C GLU A 231 3.07 1.04 -17.76
N LEU A 232 2.84 1.89 -16.73
CA LEU A 232 1.66 1.78 -15.86
C LEU A 232 0.36 2.02 -16.62
N GLU A 233 0.31 3.00 -17.53
CA GLU A 233 -0.83 3.22 -18.42
C GLU A 233 -1.09 1.99 -19.30
N GLY A 234 -0.06 1.37 -19.83
CA GLY A 234 -0.16 0.11 -20.59
C GLY A 234 -0.84 -1.01 -19.80
N LEU A 235 -0.53 -1.14 -18.49
CA LEU A 235 -1.13 -2.14 -17.62
C LEU A 235 -2.60 -1.81 -17.28
N TYR A 236 -2.85 -0.60 -16.83
CA TYR A 236 -4.16 -0.28 -16.22
C TYR A 236 -5.15 0.27 -17.24
N LEU A 237 -4.76 1.17 -18.14
CA LEU A 237 -5.64 1.66 -19.20
C LEU A 237 -5.72 0.66 -20.36
N GLY A 238 -4.56 0.11 -20.77
CA GLY A 238 -4.50 -0.81 -21.91
C GLY A 238 -5.07 -2.19 -21.59
N GLU A 239 -4.49 -2.92 -20.64
CA GLU A 239 -4.81 -4.32 -20.39
C GLU A 239 -6.04 -4.50 -19.46
N ALA A 240 -6.10 -3.74 -18.35
CA ALA A 240 -7.26 -3.78 -17.47
C ALA A 240 -8.49 -3.11 -18.08
N GLY A 241 -8.28 -2.15 -18.99
CA GLY A 241 -9.34 -1.42 -19.69
C GLY A 241 -9.95 -0.30 -18.83
N LEU A 242 -9.19 0.26 -17.89
CA LEU A 242 -9.62 1.39 -17.07
C LEU A 242 -9.63 2.68 -17.92
N THR A 243 -10.50 3.60 -17.55
CA THR A 243 -10.61 4.95 -18.12
C THR A 243 -10.54 6.00 -17.01
N GLU A 244 -10.10 7.22 -17.36
CA GLU A 244 -10.14 8.35 -16.43
C GLU A 244 -11.54 8.54 -15.88
N GLY A 245 -11.65 8.74 -14.57
CA GLY A 245 -12.94 8.92 -13.88
C GLY A 245 -13.63 7.63 -13.42
N ASP A 246 -13.07 6.46 -13.73
CA ASP A 246 -13.57 5.20 -13.18
C ASP A 246 -13.51 5.19 -11.64
N ASP A 247 -14.54 4.62 -11.03
CA ASP A 247 -14.55 4.20 -9.63
C ASP A 247 -13.96 2.78 -9.57
N VAL A 248 -12.73 2.65 -9.06
CA VAL A 248 -11.96 1.40 -9.09
C VAL A 248 -11.84 0.83 -7.69
N ILE A 249 -12.07 -0.48 -7.53
CA ILE A 249 -11.73 -1.20 -6.33
C ILE A 249 -10.62 -2.20 -6.65
N ALA A 250 -9.50 -2.12 -5.92
CA ALA A 250 -8.42 -3.11 -5.97
C ALA A 250 -8.48 -4.02 -4.74
N TYR A 251 -8.15 -5.30 -4.92
CA TYR A 251 -8.09 -6.26 -3.82
C TYR A 251 -6.98 -7.29 -4.02
N CYS A 252 -6.53 -7.88 -2.91
CA CYS A 252 -5.55 -8.96 -2.94
C CYS A 252 -5.91 -10.09 -1.96
N ARG A 253 -5.07 -10.35 -0.97
CA ARG A 253 -5.29 -11.30 0.13
C ARG A 253 -5.91 -10.60 1.35
N ILE A 254 -5.25 -9.56 1.87
CA ILE A 254 -5.61 -8.79 3.07
C ILE A 254 -5.39 -7.27 2.93
N GLY A 255 -5.20 -6.75 1.72
CA GLY A 255 -5.07 -5.32 1.45
C GLY A 255 -3.64 -4.81 1.19
N GLU A 256 -2.61 -5.59 1.47
CA GLU A 256 -1.20 -5.18 1.37
C GLU A 256 -0.73 -4.99 -0.07
N ARG A 257 -0.87 -6.01 -0.94
CA ARG A 257 -0.49 -5.92 -2.35
C ARG A 257 -1.38 -4.95 -3.12
N SER A 258 -2.64 -4.85 -2.75
CA SER A 258 -3.57 -3.92 -3.36
C SER A 258 -3.35 -2.47 -2.95
N SER A 259 -2.71 -2.21 -1.80
CA SER A 259 -2.25 -0.86 -1.45
C SER A 259 -1.16 -0.36 -2.40
N HIS A 260 -0.26 -1.24 -2.86
CA HIS A 260 0.74 -0.89 -3.88
C HIS A 260 0.06 -0.50 -5.21
N THR A 261 -0.94 -1.26 -5.65
CA THR A 261 -1.73 -0.92 -6.84
C THR A 261 -2.58 0.35 -6.64
N TRP A 262 -3.18 0.51 -5.46
CA TRP A 262 -3.92 1.72 -5.09
C TRP A 262 -3.02 2.97 -5.19
N PHE A 263 -1.79 2.89 -4.69
CA PHE A 263 -0.82 3.96 -4.80
C PHE A 263 -0.51 4.29 -6.27
N ALA A 264 -0.26 3.27 -7.10
CA ALA A 264 0.01 3.46 -8.52
C ALA A 264 -1.17 4.12 -9.26
N LEU A 265 -2.39 3.66 -9.03
CA LEU A 265 -3.58 4.22 -9.66
C LEU A 265 -3.86 5.65 -9.17
N LYS A 266 -3.88 5.84 -7.83
CA LYS A 266 -4.25 7.13 -7.25
C LYS A 266 -3.20 8.20 -7.47
N TYR A 267 -1.94 7.91 -7.14
CA TYR A 267 -0.91 8.94 -7.11
C TYR A 267 -0.05 8.99 -8.37
N LEU A 268 0.20 7.86 -9.03
CA LEU A 268 1.04 7.89 -10.22
C LEU A 268 0.22 8.13 -11.50
N LEU A 269 -0.95 7.54 -11.61
CA LEU A 269 -1.85 7.74 -12.75
C LEU A 269 -2.89 8.84 -12.55
N GLY A 270 -3.23 9.21 -11.31
CA GLY A 270 -4.14 10.31 -11.00
C GLY A 270 -5.63 9.93 -10.99
N PHE A 271 -5.95 8.68 -10.70
CA PHE A 271 -7.36 8.29 -10.54
C PHE A 271 -7.93 8.85 -9.23
N ASP A 272 -8.97 9.63 -9.28
CA ASP A 272 -9.60 10.23 -8.10
C ASP A 272 -10.32 9.20 -7.21
N ASN A 273 -10.99 8.23 -7.82
CA ASN A 273 -11.88 7.29 -7.16
C ASN A 273 -11.28 5.89 -7.14
N VAL A 274 -10.28 5.66 -6.28
CA VAL A 274 -9.66 4.35 -6.09
C VAL A 274 -9.78 3.94 -4.63
N ARG A 275 -10.37 2.77 -4.41
CA ARG A 275 -10.52 2.19 -3.07
C ARG A 275 -9.79 0.86 -2.95
N ASN A 276 -9.17 0.64 -1.81
CA ASN A 276 -8.59 -0.64 -1.45
C ASN A 276 -9.62 -1.46 -0.64
N TYR A 277 -9.93 -2.66 -1.11
CA TYR A 277 -10.71 -3.64 -0.34
C TYR A 277 -9.76 -4.50 0.48
N ASP A 278 -9.52 -4.10 1.72
CA ASP A 278 -8.58 -4.77 2.62
C ASP A 278 -9.09 -6.11 3.20
N GLY A 279 -10.40 -6.32 3.33
CA GLY A 279 -10.97 -7.64 3.60
C GLY A 279 -10.55 -8.69 2.57
N SER A 280 -10.47 -8.27 1.32
CA SER A 280 -9.84 -9.01 0.21
C SER A 280 -10.30 -10.47 0.10
N TRP A 281 -9.40 -11.35 -0.39
CA TRP A 281 -9.76 -12.75 -0.63
C TRP A 281 -9.93 -13.56 0.65
N THR A 282 -9.25 -13.21 1.73
CA THR A 282 -9.46 -13.87 3.04
C THR A 282 -10.87 -13.65 3.58
N GLU A 283 -11.48 -12.50 3.32
CA GLU A 283 -12.88 -12.28 3.63
C GLU A 283 -13.80 -12.87 2.54
N TRP A 284 -13.59 -12.49 1.27
CA TRP A 284 -14.49 -12.89 0.18
C TRP A 284 -14.53 -14.39 -0.04
N GLY A 285 -13.37 -15.04 -0.10
CA GLY A 285 -13.25 -16.49 -0.32
C GLY A 285 -13.87 -17.35 0.80
N ASN A 286 -14.01 -16.78 1.99
CA ASN A 286 -14.63 -17.43 3.15
C ASN A 286 -16.08 -16.98 3.41
N ALA A 287 -16.52 -15.88 2.79
CA ALA A 287 -17.87 -15.35 3.01
C ALA A 287 -18.95 -16.25 2.38
N VAL A 288 -20.06 -16.38 3.08
CA VAL A 288 -21.22 -17.16 2.61
C VAL A 288 -22.01 -16.35 1.59
N ARG A 289 -22.45 -17.00 0.49
CA ARG A 289 -23.34 -16.45 -0.55
C ARG A 289 -22.75 -15.33 -1.41
N VAL A 290 -21.45 -15.07 -1.35
CA VAL A 290 -20.82 -14.17 -2.32
C VAL A 290 -20.47 -14.92 -3.60
N PRO A 291 -20.55 -14.27 -4.78
CA PRO A 291 -20.27 -14.91 -6.06
C PRO A 291 -18.74 -15.07 -6.25
N ILE A 292 -18.36 -16.15 -6.92
CA ILE A 292 -16.98 -16.42 -7.31
C ILE A 292 -16.95 -16.90 -8.76
N ALA A 293 -16.04 -16.36 -9.56
CA ALA A 293 -15.65 -16.88 -10.85
C ALA A 293 -14.37 -17.72 -10.71
N LYS A 294 -14.18 -18.71 -11.61
CA LYS A 294 -13.01 -19.58 -11.68
C LYS A 294 -12.46 -19.63 -13.08
N GLY A 295 -11.16 -19.89 -13.20
CA GLY A 295 -10.49 -19.93 -14.50
C GLY A 295 -9.96 -18.56 -14.90
N ALA A 296 -9.48 -18.43 -16.14
CA ALA A 296 -8.83 -17.22 -16.64
C ALA A 296 -9.79 -16.11 -17.04
N GLU A 297 -11.03 -16.45 -17.35
CA GLU A 297 -12.06 -15.49 -17.79
C GLU A 297 -12.57 -14.68 -16.60
N ARG A 298 -12.79 -13.37 -16.80
CA ARG A 298 -13.31 -12.46 -15.76
C ARG A 298 -14.66 -12.89 -15.17
N GLY A 299 -15.39 -13.74 -15.89
CA GLY A 299 -16.74 -14.14 -15.52
C GLY A 299 -17.76 -13.02 -15.74
N SER A 300 -18.97 -13.26 -15.28
CA SER A 300 -20.08 -12.30 -15.37
C SER A 300 -20.76 -12.12 -14.02
N VAL A 301 -21.39 -10.99 -13.82
CA VAL A 301 -22.21 -10.77 -12.62
C VAL A 301 -23.35 -11.80 -12.62
N PRO A 302 -23.47 -12.65 -11.60
CA PRO A 302 -24.57 -13.60 -11.52
C PRO A 302 -25.90 -12.84 -11.46
N ALA A 303 -26.90 -13.34 -12.17
CA ALA A 303 -28.27 -12.88 -11.93
C ALA A 303 -28.56 -13.10 -10.44
N LEU A 304 -28.85 -12.02 -9.70
CA LEU A 304 -29.22 -12.12 -8.29
C LEU A 304 -30.45 -13.05 -8.24
N ALA A 305 -30.27 -14.22 -7.64
CA ALA A 305 -31.40 -15.08 -7.36
C ALA A 305 -32.40 -14.24 -6.54
N GLY A 306 -33.55 -13.98 -7.11
CA GLY A 306 -34.59 -13.16 -6.48
C GLY A 306 -34.78 -13.60 -5.01
N LYS A 307 -34.83 -12.60 -4.14
CA LYS A 307 -35.14 -12.79 -2.74
C LYS A 307 -36.55 -13.35 -2.59
#